data_51f837731afcecc277e05ab359ac2de4
#
_entry.id   51f837731afcecc277e05ab359ac2de4
#
_cell.length_a   1.000
_cell.length_b   1.000
_cell.length_c   1.000
_cell.angle_alpha   90.00
_cell.angle_beta   90.00
_cell.angle_gamma   90.00
#
_symmetry.space_group_name_H-M   'P 1'
#
loop_
_entity.id
_entity.type
_entity.pdbx_description
1 polymer ?
#
loop_
_entity_poly.entity_id
_entity_poly.type
_entity_poly.pdbx_seq_one_letter_code
_entity_poly.pdbx_strand_id
1 'polypeptide(L)'
;AKKIYGLKSNVSRQRDLPVDKHLIVVPPRMNLYIKKNLAINDIFREFVANEDLWPYSIDESILDLTHTWRLFGKTPRAVAQLIQHTIRHRLGLYTTVGIGENPLQAKIALDVYAKHDPNLIGQISYQTVPDTIWQITNMTDVWSIGQRTAAHLARMGITTMKQLAHANPYALKQELGIIGTQLFALAWGIDRTKISERVITREPSIGNSQVLPRDYSNQVEIEIVIKEIGEQVAARLRHHHKRAGEISLGIGFSYAESEKDGRGGFHQTKRILPTNRDGDLVATLQLIFRQNWHGEVIRNVAVYTGRLAPDTGEQLNFFEPVDQQIKATNLERTLDTIRDRFGFKGLI
;
A
#
# COMPACT_ATOMS: atom_id res chain seq x y z
N ALA A 1 10.69 9.43 -19.31
CA ALA A 1 11.91 8.80 -18.79
C ALA A 1 11.91 7.30 -18.99
N LYS A 2 10.94 6.52 -18.42
CA LYS A 2 10.93 5.05 -18.52
C LYS A 2 11.08 4.54 -19.96
N LYS A 3 10.29 5.06 -20.90
CA LYS A 3 10.31 4.62 -22.31
C LYS A 3 11.61 4.98 -23.02
N ILE A 4 12.19 6.17 -22.74
CA ILE A 4 13.43 6.66 -23.37
C ILE A 4 14.65 5.89 -22.87
N TYR A 5 14.70 5.61 -21.55
CA TYR A 5 15.86 4.97 -20.91
C TYR A 5 15.68 3.46 -20.66
N GLY A 6 14.58 2.86 -21.12
CA GLY A 6 14.30 1.43 -20.88
C GLY A 6 14.12 1.07 -19.40
N LEU A 7 13.75 2.05 -18.55
CA LEU A 7 13.66 1.85 -17.11
C LEU A 7 12.44 1.01 -16.74
N LYS A 8 12.63 0.03 -15.88
CA LYS A 8 11.54 -0.74 -15.28
C LYS A 8 10.77 0.12 -14.26
N SER A 9 9.51 -0.20 -14.03
CA SER A 9 8.65 0.56 -13.10
C SER A 9 9.17 0.58 -11.65
N ASN A 10 10.01 -0.38 -11.28
CA ASN A 10 10.49 -0.61 -9.91
C ASN A 10 11.88 -0.04 -9.66
N VAL A 11 12.37 0.92 -10.45
CA VAL A 11 13.63 1.61 -10.15
C VAL A 11 13.46 2.36 -8.84
N SER A 12 13.99 1.81 -7.77
CA SER A 12 13.89 2.36 -6.42
C SER A 12 15.16 3.01 -5.91
N ARG A 13 16.28 2.88 -6.64
CA ARG A 13 17.59 3.39 -6.23
C ARG A 13 18.15 4.35 -7.26
N GLN A 14 18.67 5.47 -6.80
CA GLN A 14 19.30 6.46 -7.68
C GLN A 14 20.47 5.86 -8.49
N ARG A 15 21.22 4.89 -7.93
CA ARG A 15 22.32 4.19 -8.60
C ARG A 15 21.88 3.33 -9.79
N ASP A 16 20.60 2.93 -9.83
CA ASP A 16 20.04 2.10 -10.91
C ASP A 16 19.56 2.95 -12.09
N LEU A 17 19.67 4.28 -11.96
CA LEU A 17 19.31 5.23 -13.01
C LEU A 17 20.53 5.48 -13.92
N PRO A 18 20.31 5.64 -15.23
CA PRO A 18 21.38 6.04 -16.15
C PRO A 18 21.92 7.42 -15.79
N VAL A 19 23.23 7.60 -15.95
CA VAL A 19 23.87 8.91 -15.79
C VAL A 19 23.63 9.70 -17.08
N ASP A 20 22.65 10.59 -17.05
CA ASP A 20 22.31 11.47 -18.17
C ASP A 20 21.94 12.86 -17.63
N LYS A 21 22.54 13.92 -18.22
CA LYS A 21 22.30 15.32 -17.84
C LYS A 21 20.83 15.77 -18.05
N HIS A 22 20.08 15.06 -18.88
CA HIS A 22 18.67 15.35 -19.14
C HIS A 22 17.73 14.59 -18.18
N LEU A 23 18.25 13.65 -17.38
CA LEU A 23 17.48 12.94 -16.36
C LEU A 23 17.53 13.69 -15.03
N ILE A 24 16.46 14.41 -14.72
CA ILE A 24 16.32 15.14 -13.46
C ILE A 24 15.57 14.26 -12.45
N VAL A 25 16.22 13.97 -11.34
CA VAL A 25 15.64 13.24 -10.20
C VAL A 25 15.21 14.24 -9.15
N VAL A 26 13.92 14.20 -8.80
CA VAL A 26 13.34 15.11 -7.80
C VAL A 26 12.68 14.33 -6.66
N PRO A 27 12.67 14.85 -5.42
CA PRO A 27 11.96 14.21 -4.33
C PRO A 27 10.44 14.22 -4.58
N PRO A 28 9.70 13.18 -4.13
CA PRO A 28 8.26 13.12 -4.28
C PRO A 28 7.58 14.19 -3.40
N ARG A 29 6.54 14.83 -3.95
CA ARG A 29 5.73 15.84 -3.25
C ARG A 29 4.39 15.24 -2.85
N MET A 30 4.38 14.29 -1.92
CA MET A 30 3.22 13.48 -1.56
C MET A 30 1.99 14.32 -1.19
N ASN A 31 2.16 15.37 -0.40
CA ASN A 31 1.05 16.28 -0.02
C ASN A 31 0.40 16.94 -1.24
N LEU A 32 1.19 17.28 -2.28
CA LEU A 32 0.65 17.80 -3.52
C LEU A 32 -0.15 16.72 -4.26
N TYR A 33 0.36 15.48 -4.29
CA TYR A 33 -0.34 14.37 -4.96
C TYR A 33 -1.66 14.06 -4.29
N ILE A 34 -1.71 14.04 -2.95
CA ILE A 34 -2.96 13.91 -2.18
C ILE A 34 -3.95 15.02 -2.51
N LYS A 35 -3.51 16.30 -2.52
CA LYS A 35 -4.37 17.42 -2.88
C LYS A 35 -4.94 17.29 -4.30
N LYS A 36 -4.14 16.84 -5.25
CA LYS A 36 -4.60 16.60 -6.63
C LYS A 36 -5.57 15.43 -6.73
N ASN A 37 -5.32 14.34 -5.99
CA ASN A 37 -6.23 13.21 -5.90
C ASN A 37 -7.60 13.63 -5.33
N LEU A 38 -7.62 14.40 -4.24
CA LEU A 38 -8.86 14.91 -3.67
C LEU A 38 -9.64 15.76 -4.69
N ALA A 39 -8.96 16.66 -5.42
CA ALA A 39 -9.60 17.48 -6.45
C ALA A 39 -10.14 16.64 -7.62
N ILE A 40 -9.49 15.54 -7.99
CA ILE A 40 -9.99 14.58 -8.98
C ILE A 40 -11.22 13.85 -8.42
N ASN A 41 -11.19 13.40 -7.16
CA ASN A 41 -12.33 12.74 -6.53
C ASN A 41 -13.54 13.69 -6.41
N ASP A 42 -13.34 14.99 -6.24
CA ASP A 42 -14.42 15.98 -6.28
C ASP A 42 -15.07 16.04 -7.69
N ILE A 43 -14.27 15.96 -8.75
CA ILE A 43 -14.80 15.83 -10.12
C ILE A 43 -15.58 14.52 -10.29
N PHE A 44 -15.08 13.40 -9.77
CA PHE A 44 -15.78 12.11 -9.86
C PHE A 44 -17.16 12.14 -9.20
N ARG A 45 -17.33 12.87 -8.10
CA ARG A 45 -18.62 13.07 -7.41
C ARG A 45 -19.67 13.82 -8.24
N GLU A 46 -19.26 14.47 -9.33
CA GLU A 46 -20.22 15.03 -10.30
C GLU A 46 -20.86 13.95 -11.18
N PHE A 47 -20.29 12.74 -11.25
CA PHE A 47 -20.71 11.63 -12.08
C PHE A 47 -21.32 10.46 -11.30
N VAL A 48 -20.94 10.28 -10.03
CA VAL A 48 -21.39 9.19 -9.16
C VAL A 48 -21.66 9.67 -7.75
N ALA A 49 -22.49 8.91 -7.01
CA ALA A 49 -22.69 9.11 -5.58
C ALA A 49 -21.44 8.72 -4.77
N ASN A 50 -21.35 9.15 -3.51
CA ASN A 50 -20.19 8.86 -2.65
C ASN A 50 -20.00 7.35 -2.40
N GLU A 51 -21.08 6.60 -2.29
CA GLU A 51 -21.08 5.14 -2.14
C GLU A 51 -20.55 4.40 -3.36
N ASP A 52 -20.67 4.99 -4.54
CA ASP A 52 -20.23 4.45 -5.83
C ASP A 52 -18.82 4.90 -6.22
N LEU A 53 -18.15 5.65 -5.35
CA LEU A 53 -16.76 6.10 -5.51
C LEU A 53 -15.85 5.41 -4.49
N TRP A 54 -14.90 4.65 -4.98
CA TRP A 54 -13.85 4.04 -4.16
C TRP A 54 -12.48 4.61 -4.52
N PRO A 55 -11.92 5.56 -3.75
CA PRO A 55 -10.53 5.95 -3.85
C PRO A 55 -9.64 4.75 -3.47
N TYR A 56 -9.10 4.06 -4.47
CA TYR A 56 -8.37 2.82 -4.29
C TYR A 56 -6.93 3.07 -3.83
N SER A 57 -6.29 4.08 -4.40
CA SER A 57 -4.94 4.50 -4.04
C SER A 57 -4.81 6.02 -4.15
N ILE A 58 -3.57 6.53 -3.98
CA ILE A 58 -3.31 7.97 -4.10
C ILE A 58 -3.46 8.51 -5.53
N ASP A 59 -3.45 7.64 -6.53
CA ASP A 59 -3.48 7.97 -7.96
C ASP A 59 -4.52 7.15 -8.74
N GLU A 60 -5.31 6.34 -8.04
CA GLU A 60 -6.34 5.49 -8.65
C GLU A 60 -7.65 5.56 -7.88
N SER A 61 -8.76 5.62 -8.59
CA SER A 61 -10.11 5.52 -8.06
C SER A 61 -10.95 4.61 -8.94
N ILE A 62 -11.88 3.88 -8.33
CA ILE A 62 -12.85 3.03 -9.00
C ILE A 62 -14.23 3.66 -8.84
N LEU A 63 -14.97 3.77 -9.94
CA LEU A 63 -16.29 4.35 -9.99
C LEU A 63 -17.29 3.31 -10.49
N ASP A 64 -18.41 3.16 -9.79
CA ASP A 64 -19.56 2.42 -10.31
C ASP A 64 -20.49 3.39 -11.04
N LEU A 65 -20.47 3.33 -12.36
CA LEU A 65 -21.30 4.15 -13.24
C LEU A 65 -22.58 3.44 -13.69
N THR A 66 -22.88 2.24 -13.18
CA THR A 66 -23.98 1.39 -13.64
C THR A 66 -25.31 2.15 -13.73
N HIS A 67 -25.61 2.99 -12.75
CA HIS A 67 -26.86 3.73 -12.67
C HIS A 67 -26.82 5.14 -13.28
N THR A 68 -25.63 5.68 -13.55
CA THR A 68 -25.47 7.10 -13.90
C THR A 68 -24.92 7.35 -15.30
N TRP A 69 -24.20 6.41 -15.93
CA TRP A 69 -23.51 6.67 -17.19
C TRP A 69 -24.42 7.21 -18.30
N ARG A 70 -25.70 6.77 -18.36
CA ARG A 70 -26.67 7.20 -19.37
C ARG A 70 -27.06 8.68 -19.26
N LEU A 71 -26.83 9.29 -18.09
CA LEU A 71 -27.07 10.72 -17.86
C LEU A 71 -26.00 11.60 -18.55
N PHE A 72 -24.82 11.03 -18.78
CA PHE A 72 -23.63 11.76 -19.25
C PHE A 72 -23.18 11.40 -20.65
N GLY A 73 -23.65 10.28 -21.21
CA GLY A 73 -23.23 9.84 -22.54
C GLY A 73 -23.99 8.68 -23.12
N LYS A 74 -23.77 8.41 -24.39
CA LYS A 74 -24.43 7.30 -25.12
C LYS A 74 -23.76 5.94 -24.84
N THR A 75 -22.51 5.94 -24.39
CA THR A 75 -21.74 4.73 -24.10
C THR A 75 -20.83 4.96 -22.89
N PRO A 76 -20.47 3.92 -22.13
CA PRO A 76 -19.48 4.05 -21.04
C PRO A 76 -18.17 4.68 -21.51
N ARG A 77 -17.70 4.38 -22.73
CA ARG A 77 -16.49 4.97 -23.31
C ARG A 77 -16.65 6.48 -23.53
N ALA A 78 -17.79 6.97 -23.97
CA ALA A 78 -18.05 8.40 -24.12
C ALA A 78 -18.03 9.13 -22.76
N VAL A 79 -18.56 8.50 -21.71
CA VAL A 79 -18.51 9.05 -20.35
C VAL A 79 -17.08 9.08 -19.84
N ALA A 80 -16.30 8.02 -20.06
CA ALA A 80 -14.87 8.01 -19.72
C ALA A 80 -14.10 9.16 -20.37
N GLN A 81 -14.34 9.42 -21.67
CA GLN A 81 -13.75 10.54 -22.39
C GLN A 81 -14.18 11.90 -21.82
N LEU A 82 -15.45 12.04 -21.44
CA LEU A 82 -15.96 13.25 -20.80
C LEU A 82 -15.25 13.51 -19.47
N ILE A 83 -15.09 12.49 -18.65
CA ILE A 83 -14.37 12.56 -17.36
C ILE A 83 -12.90 12.96 -17.59
N GLN A 84 -12.21 12.29 -18.53
CA GLN A 84 -10.82 12.62 -18.91
C GLN A 84 -10.70 14.08 -19.36
N HIS A 85 -11.61 14.54 -20.20
CA HIS A 85 -11.64 15.92 -20.70
C HIS A 85 -11.86 16.92 -19.55
N THR A 86 -12.79 16.64 -18.65
CA THR A 86 -13.08 17.49 -17.48
C THR A 86 -11.86 17.62 -16.57
N ILE A 87 -11.21 16.49 -16.25
CA ILE A 87 -9.96 16.50 -15.44
C ILE A 87 -8.85 17.27 -16.15
N ARG A 88 -8.69 17.05 -17.45
CA ARG A 88 -7.68 17.73 -18.25
C ARG A 88 -7.90 19.24 -18.28
N HIS A 89 -9.14 19.66 -18.50
CA HIS A 89 -9.50 21.06 -18.57
C HIS A 89 -9.33 21.78 -17.22
N ARG A 90 -9.83 21.16 -16.12
CA ARG A 90 -9.83 21.82 -14.81
C ARG A 90 -8.51 21.72 -14.06
N LEU A 91 -7.78 20.61 -14.21
CA LEU A 91 -6.59 20.33 -13.39
C LEU A 91 -5.28 20.23 -14.19
N GLY A 92 -5.36 20.23 -15.53
CA GLY A 92 -4.21 20.08 -16.42
C GLY A 92 -3.59 18.69 -16.42
N LEU A 93 -4.31 17.66 -15.90
CA LEU A 93 -3.81 16.30 -15.73
C LEU A 93 -4.33 15.36 -16.83
N TYR A 94 -3.49 14.41 -17.23
CA TYR A 94 -3.89 13.31 -18.09
C TYR A 94 -4.20 12.09 -17.23
N THR A 95 -5.27 11.37 -17.58
CA THR A 95 -5.69 10.15 -16.89
C THR A 95 -5.84 9.00 -17.87
N THR A 96 -5.52 7.79 -17.42
CA THR A 96 -5.85 6.54 -18.11
C THR A 96 -7.12 5.96 -17.48
N VAL A 97 -7.95 5.29 -18.30
CA VAL A 97 -9.22 4.72 -17.84
C VAL A 97 -9.33 3.26 -18.26
N GLY A 98 -9.66 2.39 -17.31
CA GLY A 98 -10.10 1.04 -17.58
C GLY A 98 -11.61 0.94 -17.38
N ILE A 99 -12.30 0.34 -18.35
CA ILE A 99 -13.75 0.10 -18.33
C ILE A 99 -13.98 -1.42 -18.21
N GLY A 100 -14.84 -1.84 -17.29
CA GLY A 100 -15.21 -3.22 -17.08
C GLY A 100 -16.61 -3.35 -16.51
N GLU A 101 -17.14 -4.58 -16.51
CA GLU A 101 -18.43 -4.91 -15.89
C GLU A 101 -18.29 -5.20 -14.39
N ASN A 102 -17.06 -5.12 -13.87
CA ASN A 102 -16.73 -5.20 -12.46
C ASN A 102 -15.34 -4.58 -12.20
N PRO A 103 -14.93 -4.35 -10.91
CA PRO A 103 -13.65 -3.72 -10.57
C PRO A 103 -12.42 -4.44 -11.12
N LEU A 104 -12.43 -5.78 -11.16
CA LEU A 104 -11.32 -6.57 -11.69
C LEU A 104 -11.11 -6.31 -13.18
N GLN A 105 -12.17 -6.38 -13.99
CA GLN A 105 -12.09 -6.13 -15.44
C GLN A 105 -11.61 -4.70 -15.71
N ALA A 106 -12.16 -3.71 -14.98
CA ALA A 106 -11.74 -2.32 -15.09
C ALA A 106 -10.25 -2.15 -14.74
N LYS A 107 -9.78 -2.79 -13.67
CA LYS A 107 -8.37 -2.71 -13.24
C LYS A 107 -7.43 -3.37 -14.25
N ILE A 108 -7.76 -4.55 -14.78
CA ILE A 108 -6.95 -5.21 -15.83
C ILE A 108 -6.97 -4.38 -17.13
N ALA A 109 -8.13 -3.84 -17.51
CA ALA A 109 -8.24 -2.97 -18.67
C ALA A 109 -7.36 -1.73 -18.55
N LEU A 110 -7.29 -1.14 -17.34
CA LEU A 110 -6.43 0.00 -17.04
C LEU A 110 -4.93 -0.36 -17.15
N ASP A 111 -4.51 -1.45 -16.50
CA ASP A 111 -3.09 -1.76 -16.36
C ASP A 111 -2.47 -2.33 -17.63
N VAL A 112 -3.22 -3.15 -18.37
CA VAL A 112 -2.70 -3.89 -19.51
C VAL A 112 -3.01 -3.19 -20.84
N TYR A 113 -4.20 -2.62 -21.00
CA TYR A 113 -4.68 -2.16 -22.30
C TYR A 113 -4.71 -0.63 -22.45
N ALA A 114 -5.16 0.12 -21.42
CA ALA A 114 -5.39 1.55 -21.55
C ALA A 114 -4.11 2.35 -21.91
N LYS A 115 -2.95 1.93 -21.41
CA LYS A 115 -1.66 2.60 -21.67
C LYS A 115 -1.18 2.46 -23.12
N HIS A 116 -1.75 1.54 -23.87
CA HIS A 116 -1.43 1.27 -25.28
C HIS A 116 -2.49 1.79 -26.26
N ASP A 117 -3.66 2.24 -25.77
CA ASP A 117 -4.71 2.86 -26.56
C ASP A 117 -4.41 4.35 -26.78
N PRO A 118 -4.60 4.89 -27.99
CA PRO A 118 -4.35 6.32 -28.30
C PRO A 118 -5.15 7.29 -27.43
N ASN A 119 -6.35 6.88 -26.99
CA ASN A 119 -7.20 7.67 -26.10
C ASN A 119 -6.97 7.36 -24.61
N LEU A 120 -6.00 6.50 -24.29
CA LEU A 120 -5.72 6.04 -22.91
C LEU A 120 -6.93 5.36 -22.25
N ILE A 121 -7.74 4.61 -23.02
CA ILE A 121 -8.94 3.90 -22.53
C ILE A 121 -8.86 2.44 -22.94
N GLY A 122 -8.77 1.55 -21.95
CA GLY A 122 -8.94 0.10 -22.11
C GLY A 122 -10.35 -0.31 -21.75
N GLN A 123 -10.86 -1.38 -22.38
CA GLN A 123 -12.18 -1.94 -22.06
C GLN A 123 -12.16 -3.45 -22.11
N ILE A 124 -12.75 -4.08 -21.08
CA ILE A 124 -12.97 -5.53 -20.99
C ILE A 124 -14.42 -5.76 -20.62
N SER A 125 -15.04 -6.76 -21.23
CA SER A 125 -16.36 -7.28 -20.86
C SER A 125 -16.28 -8.79 -20.68
N TYR A 126 -17.30 -9.44 -20.14
CA TYR A 126 -17.31 -10.90 -20.02
C TYR A 126 -17.16 -11.59 -21.38
N GLN A 127 -17.76 -11.03 -22.45
CA GLN A 127 -17.66 -11.57 -23.80
C GLN A 127 -16.23 -11.51 -24.35
N THR A 128 -15.44 -10.52 -23.94
CA THR A 128 -14.09 -10.32 -24.46
C THR A 128 -12.99 -10.96 -23.60
N VAL A 129 -13.33 -11.65 -22.50
CA VAL A 129 -12.35 -12.34 -21.65
C VAL A 129 -11.42 -13.27 -22.44
N PRO A 130 -11.90 -14.12 -23.37
CA PRO A 130 -11.02 -14.99 -24.17
C PRO A 130 -10.01 -14.22 -25.01
N ASP A 131 -10.40 -13.06 -25.53
CA ASP A 131 -9.59 -12.23 -26.42
C ASP A 131 -8.76 -11.19 -25.68
N THR A 132 -8.93 -11.08 -24.36
CA THR A 132 -8.25 -10.12 -23.48
C THR A 132 -7.52 -10.84 -22.36
N ILE A 133 -8.19 -11.17 -21.26
CA ILE A 133 -7.54 -11.71 -20.04
C ILE A 133 -6.74 -12.98 -20.36
N TRP A 134 -7.27 -13.89 -21.19
CA TRP A 134 -6.54 -15.12 -21.53
C TRP A 134 -5.34 -14.90 -22.46
N GLN A 135 -5.24 -13.75 -23.11
CA GLN A 135 -4.12 -13.39 -23.99
C GLN A 135 -2.95 -12.74 -23.24
N ILE A 136 -3.11 -12.45 -21.93
CA ILE A 136 -2.03 -11.89 -21.12
C ILE A 136 -0.93 -12.96 -20.97
N THR A 137 0.24 -12.66 -21.52
CA THR A 137 1.36 -13.61 -21.59
C THR A 137 2.10 -13.73 -20.24
N ASN A 138 2.22 -12.64 -19.50
CA ASN A 138 2.86 -12.64 -18.19
C ASN A 138 1.80 -12.54 -17.09
N MET A 139 1.60 -13.63 -16.35
CA MET A 139 0.58 -13.67 -15.29
C MET A 139 0.80 -12.62 -14.20
N THR A 140 2.03 -12.16 -13.99
CA THR A 140 2.31 -11.12 -12.98
C THR A 140 1.87 -9.71 -13.39
N ASP A 141 1.45 -9.52 -14.64
CA ASP A 141 0.82 -8.28 -15.10
C ASP A 141 -0.67 -8.22 -14.75
N VAL A 142 -1.22 -9.35 -14.29
CA VAL A 142 -2.62 -9.43 -13.84
C VAL A 142 -2.72 -9.03 -12.37
N TRP A 143 -3.60 -8.10 -12.09
CA TRP A 143 -3.88 -7.68 -10.72
C TRP A 143 -4.17 -8.88 -9.80
N SER A 144 -3.61 -8.87 -8.60
CA SER A 144 -3.66 -9.95 -7.60
C SER A 144 -2.76 -11.17 -7.85
N ILE A 145 -2.04 -11.26 -8.98
CA ILE A 145 -1.07 -12.32 -9.24
C ILE A 145 0.35 -11.78 -9.11
N GLY A 146 0.95 -11.94 -7.93
CA GLY A 146 2.36 -11.59 -7.72
C GLY A 146 3.32 -12.73 -8.09
N GLN A 147 4.63 -12.46 -8.03
CA GLN A 147 5.71 -13.41 -8.35
C GLN A 147 5.54 -14.76 -7.63
N ARG A 148 5.22 -14.74 -6.32
CA ARG A 148 5.07 -15.98 -5.52
C ARG A 148 3.86 -16.79 -5.97
N THR A 149 2.73 -16.14 -6.26
CA THR A 149 1.52 -16.80 -6.77
C THR A 149 1.77 -17.40 -8.14
N ALA A 150 2.38 -16.65 -9.05
CA ALA A 150 2.74 -17.14 -10.38
C ALA A 150 3.70 -18.33 -10.31
N ALA A 151 4.72 -18.29 -9.45
CA ALA A 151 5.64 -19.41 -9.24
C ALA A 151 4.93 -20.64 -8.64
N HIS A 152 3.94 -20.46 -7.76
CA HIS A 152 3.16 -21.55 -7.23
C HIS A 152 2.28 -22.20 -8.31
N LEU A 153 1.57 -21.39 -9.08
CA LEU A 153 0.76 -21.86 -10.21
C LEU A 153 1.62 -22.60 -11.25
N ALA A 154 2.83 -22.10 -11.52
CA ALA A 154 3.77 -22.77 -12.43
C ALA A 154 4.17 -24.18 -11.95
N ARG A 155 4.36 -24.41 -10.64
CA ARG A 155 4.59 -25.76 -10.07
C ARG A 155 3.40 -26.69 -10.26
N MET A 156 2.18 -26.14 -10.37
CA MET A 156 0.96 -26.87 -10.70
C MET A 156 0.77 -27.08 -12.22
N GLY A 157 1.73 -26.66 -13.05
CA GLY A 157 1.63 -26.72 -14.52
C GLY A 157 0.79 -25.60 -15.15
N ILE A 158 0.44 -24.55 -14.38
CA ILE A 158 -0.39 -23.43 -14.82
C ILE A 158 0.52 -22.22 -15.04
N THR A 159 0.77 -21.87 -16.29
CA THR A 159 1.68 -20.77 -16.67
C THR A 159 0.99 -19.65 -17.45
N THR A 160 -0.27 -19.82 -17.84
CA THR A 160 -1.05 -18.84 -18.60
C THR A 160 -2.42 -18.60 -17.96
N MET A 161 -3.02 -17.44 -18.22
CA MET A 161 -4.38 -17.11 -17.76
C MET A 161 -5.41 -18.07 -18.37
N LYS A 162 -5.24 -18.50 -19.62
CA LYS A 162 -6.10 -19.49 -20.25
C LYS A 162 -6.05 -20.85 -19.54
N GLN A 163 -4.83 -21.31 -19.16
CA GLN A 163 -4.70 -22.55 -18.38
C GLN A 163 -5.34 -22.41 -16.99
N LEU A 164 -5.20 -21.27 -16.35
CA LEU A 164 -5.82 -21.00 -15.04
C LEU A 164 -7.37 -21.05 -15.15
N ALA A 165 -7.93 -20.48 -16.21
CA ALA A 165 -9.38 -20.51 -16.45
C ALA A 165 -9.93 -21.93 -16.68
N HIS A 166 -9.11 -22.84 -17.21
CA HIS A 166 -9.50 -24.23 -17.47
C HIS A 166 -8.94 -25.24 -16.44
N ALA A 167 -8.29 -24.74 -15.39
CA ALA A 167 -7.79 -25.60 -14.33
C ALA A 167 -8.93 -26.17 -13.47
N ASN A 168 -8.66 -27.26 -12.77
CA ASN A 168 -9.62 -27.83 -11.83
C ASN A 168 -9.75 -26.90 -10.60
N PRO A 169 -10.92 -26.28 -10.36
CA PRO A 169 -11.12 -25.35 -9.24
C PRO A 169 -10.97 -26.02 -7.86
N TYR A 170 -11.25 -27.31 -7.75
CA TYR A 170 -11.08 -28.07 -6.51
C TYR A 170 -9.60 -28.26 -6.18
N ALA A 171 -8.77 -28.56 -7.17
CA ALA A 171 -7.33 -28.67 -6.99
C ALA A 171 -6.72 -27.30 -6.62
N LEU A 172 -7.14 -26.21 -7.28
CA LEU A 172 -6.74 -24.86 -6.92
C LEU A 172 -7.12 -24.51 -5.47
N LYS A 173 -8.33 -24.89 -5.03
CA LYS A 173 -8.80 -24.67 -3.65
C LYS A 173 -8.00 -25.50 -2.65
N GLN A 174 -7.66 -26.73 -2.98
CA GLN A 174 -6.86 -27.62 -2.11
C GLN A 174 -5.45 -27.06 -1.91
N GLU A 175 -4.79 -26.58 -2.95
CA GLU A 175 -3.41 -26.08 -2.92
C GLU A 175 -3.29 -24.65 -2.39
N LEU A 176 -4.23 -23.77 -2.73
CA LEU A 176 -4.15 -22.33 -2.47
C LEU A 176 -5.25 -21.81 -1.53
N GLY A 177 -6.12 -22.70 -1.04
CA GLY A 177 -7.25 -22.31 -0.20
C GLY A 177 -8.24 -21.39 -0.92
N ILE A 178 -8.78 -20.42 -0.20
CA ILE A 178 -9.74 -19.45 -0.75
C ILE A 178 -9.16 -18.65 -1.92
N ILE A 179 -7.86 -18.37 -1.90
CA ILE A 179 -7.15 -17.65 -2.97
C ILE A 179 -7.22 -18.43 -4.29
N GLY A 180 -7.11 -19.77 -4.25
CA GLY A 180 -7.25 -20.62 -5.44
C GLY A 180 -8.62 -20.47 -6.09
N THR A 181 -9.69 -20.41 -5.30
CA THR A 181 -11.05 -20.16 -5.80
C THR A 181 -11.18 -18.76 -6.42
N GLN A 182 -10.58 -17.75 -5.80
CA GLN A 182 -10.58 -16.39 -6.31
C GLN A 182 -9.78 -16.26 -7.62
N LEU A 183 -8.63 -16.93 -7.72
CA LEU A 183 -7.81 -16.94 -8.93
C LEU A 183 -8.51 -17.61 -10.11
N PHE A 184 -9.26 -18.70 -9.85
CA PHE A 184 -10.10 -19.32 -10.87
C PHE A 184 -11.17 -18.35 -11.39
N ALA A 185 -11.91 -17.69 -10.50
CA ALA A 185 -12.91 -16.68 -10.86
C ALA A 185 -12.29 -15.51 -11.62
N LEU A 186 -11.13 -15.03 -11.16
CA LEU A 186 -10.36 -13.96 -11.79
C LEU A 186 -10.00 -14.28 -13.24
N ALA A 187 -9.59 -15.52 -13.53
CA ALA A 187 -9.26 -15.93 -14.89
C ALA A 187 -10.45 -15.89 -15.84
N TRP A 188 -11.67 -15.97 -15.33
CA TRP A 188 -12.92 -15.75 -16.06
C TRP A 188 -13.39 -14.30 -16.03
N GLY A 189 -12.60 -13.37 -15.50
CA GLY A 189 -12.99 -11.97 -15.36
C GLY A 189 -14.11 -11.74 -14.35
N ILE A 190 -14.30 -12.66 -13.39
CA ILE A 190 -15.38 -12.60 -12.40
C ILE A 190 -14.85 -11.97 -11.12
N ASP A 191 -15.50 -10.90 -10.69
CA ASP A 191 -15.32 -10.25 -9.40
C ASP A 191 -16.68 -9.92 -8.79
N ARG A 192 -16.84 -10.20 -7.51
CA ARG A 192 -18.08 -9.93 -6.77
C ARG A 192 -17.92 -8.79 -5.76
N THR A 193 -16.85 -8.01 -5.90
CA THR A 193 -16.63 -6.83 -5.07
C THR A 193 -17.72 -5.80 -5.32
N LYS A 194 -18.36 -5.36 -4.25
CA LYS A 194 -19.31 -4.25 -4.26
C LYS A 194 -18.62 -3.01 -3.72
N ILE A 195 -18.56 -1.98 -4.53
CA ILE A 195 -17.86 -0.72 -4.18
C ILE A 195 -18.55 -0.03 -3.00
N SER A 196 -19.87 -0.12 -2.91
CA SER A 196 -20.66 0.46 -1.83
C SER A 196 -20.50 -0.24 -0.48
N GLU A 197 -20.02 -1.49 -0.45
CA GLU A 197 -19.77 -2.21 0.79
C GLU A 197 -18.40 -1.86 1.37
N ARG A 198 -18.37 -1.08 2.47
CA ARG A 198 -17.11 -0.75 3.16
C ARG A 198 -16.60 -1.96 3.93
N VAL A 199 -15.34 -2.33 3.67
CA VAL A 199 -14.65 -3.34 4.47
C VAL A 199 -14.30 -2.76 5.83
N ILE A 200 -14.90 -3.34 6.89
CA ILE A 200 -14.55 -2.99 8.28
C ILE A 200 -13.41 -3.91 8.71
N THR A 201 -12.25 -3.33 8.97
CA THR A 201 -11.09 -4.07 9.46
C THR A 201 -11.36 -4.54 10.89
N ARG A 202 -11.35 -5.85 11.14
CA ARG A 202 -11.59 -6.43 12.48
C ARG A 202 -10.47 -6.09 13.47
N GLU A 203 -9.24 -6.08 12.99
CA GLU A 203 -8.05 -5.79 13.79
C GLU A 203 -7.27 -4.63 13.13
N PRO A 204 -7.62 -3.38 13.43
CA PRO A 204 -6.89 -2.23 12.91
C PRO A 204 -5.48 -2.20 13.49
N SER A 205 -4.51 -1.77 12.69
CA SER A 205 -3.14 -1.54 13.10
C SER A 205 -2.71 -0.10 12.79
N ILE A 206 -1.82 0.45 13.60
CA ILE A 206 -1.15 1.72 13.34
C ILE A 206 0.33 1.43 13.21
N GLY A 207 0.94 1.88 12.13
CA GLY A 207 2.34 1.62 11.87
C GLY A 207 2.99 2.63 10.95
N ASN A 208 4.31 2.53 10.84
CA ASN A 208 5.11 3.27 9.89
C ASN A 208 6.31 2.42 9.44
N SER A 209 6.77 2.64 8.21
CA SER A 209 7.95 1.98 7.68
C SER A 209 8.78 2.93 6.85
N GLN A 210 10.09 2.71 6.85
CA GLN A 210 11.03 3.52 6.10
C GLN A 210 12.03 2.65 5.35
N VAL A 211 12.11 2.86 4.04
CA VAL A 211 13.27 2.41 3.27
C VAL A 211 14.40 3.38 3.54
N LEU A 212 15.51 2.87 4.04
CA LEU A 212 16.64 3.70 4.45
C LEU A 212 17.36 4.30 3.22
N PRO A 213 17.92 5.51 3.32
CA PRO A 213 18.59 6.17 2.20
C PRO A 213 19.86 5.44 1.73
N ARG A 214 20.51 4.69 2.62
CA ARG A 214 21.66 3.83 2.36
C ARG A 214 21.51 2.51 3.11
N ASP A 215 22.42 1.60 2.90
CA ASP A 215 22.54 0.38 3.68
C ASP A 215 23.15 0.70 5.04
N TYR A 216 22.62 0.13 6.13
CA TYR A 216 23.04 0.34 7.51
C TYR A 216 23.58 -0.95 8.12
N SER A 217 24.74 -0.89 8.76
CA SER A 217 25.36 -2.02 9.47
C SER A 217 25.76 -1.67 10.90
N ASN A 218 25.64 -0.40 11.31
CA ASN A 218 25.97 0.03 12.66
C ASN A 218 24.73 -0.06 13.56
N GLN A 219 24.84 -0.80 14.65
CA GLN A 219 23.75 -1.02 15.60
C GLN A 219 23.16 0.28 16.14
N VAL A 220 24.01 1.23 16.54
CA VAL A 220 23.57 2.50 17.14
C VAL A 220 22.75 3.31 16.13
N GLU A 221 23.21 3.41 14.88
CA GLU A 221 22.46 4.11 13.82
C GLU A 221 21.10 3.47 13.56
N ILE A 222 21.05 2.12 13.55
CA ILE A 222 19.81 1.38 13.32
C ILE A 222 18.85 1.60 14.50
N GLU A 223 19.33 1.54 15.73
CA GLU A 223 18.50 1.77 16.92
C GLU A 223 17.95 3.20 17.00
N ILE A 224 18.68 4.20 16.49
CA ILE A 224 18.18 5.58 16.35
C ILE A 224 16.99 5.60 15.38
N VAL A 225 17.11 4.96 14.21
CA VAL A 225 16.01 4.89 13.25
C VAL A 225 14.80 4.16 13.83
N ILE A 226 15.01 3.05 14.53
CA ILE A 226 13.95 2.31 15.21
C ILE A 226 13.25 3.20 16.24
N LYS A 227 13.99 3.97 17.02
CA LYS A 227 13.47 4.93 18.00
C LYS A 227 12.61 6.00 17.31
N GLU A 228 13.14 6.66 16.27
CA GLU A 228 12.43 7.70 15.55
C GLU A 228 11.09 7.19 14.96
N ILE A 229 11.07 6.00 14.35
CA ILE A 229 9.85 5.41 13.82
C ILE A 229 8.92 5.01 14.97
N GLY A 230 9.42 4.47 16.06
CA GLY A 230 8.67 4.11 17.26
C GLY A 230 7.95 5.31 17.89
N GLU A 231 8.64 6.43 18.06
CA GLU A 231 8.07 7.69 18.55
C GLU A 231 6.99 8.24 17.60
N GLN A 232 7.18 8.15 16.29
CA GLN A 232 6.16 8.55 15.32
C GLN A 232 4.89 7.69 15.41
N VAL A 233 5.05 6.38 15.66
CA VAL A 233 3.92 5.46 15.84
C VAL A 233 3.21 5.74 17.16
N ALA A 234 3.93 6.01 18.24
CA ALA A 234 3.37 6.38 19.52
C ALA A 234 2.56 7.70 19.45
N ALA A 235 3.10 8.72 18.79
CA ALA A 235 2.39 9.97 18.53
C ALA A 235 1.08 9.74 17.76
N ARG A 236 1.09 8.87 16.74
CA ARG A 236 -0.12 8.49 16.00
C ARG A 236 -1.14 7.76 16.89
N LEU A 237 -0.70 6.87 17.77
CA LEU A 237 -1.57 6.21 18.74
C LEU A 237 -2.29 7.25 19.63
N ARG A 238 -1.54 8.20 20.19
CA ARG A 238 -2.08 9.28 21.02
C ARG A 238 -3.06 10.18 20.23
N HIS A 239 -2.70 10.54 19.00
CA HIS A 239 -3.55 11.35 18.11
C HIS A 239 -4.90 10.66 17.80
N HIS A 240 -4.89 9.32 17.68
CA HIS A 240 -6.10 8.53 17.49
C HIS A 240 -6.77 8.07 18.79
N HIS A 241 -6.33 8.55 19.95
CA HIS A 241 -6.82 8.13 21.27
C HIS A 241 -6.81 6.61 21.43
N LYS A 242 -5.68 5.96 21.06
CA LYS A 242 -5.51 4.51 21.13
C LYS A 242 -4.29 4.15 21.97
N ARG A 243 -4.33 2.93 22.53
CA ARG A 243 -3.23 2.23 23.15
C ARG A 243 -3.00 0.93 22.41
N ALA A 244 -1.75 0.50 22.30
CA ALA A 244 -1.37 -0.73 21.63
C ALA A 244 -1.06 -1.83 22.66
N GLY A 245 -1.70 -2.99 22.53
CA GLY A 245 -1.41 -4.20 23.31
C GLY A 245 -0.45 -5.17 22.61
N GLU A 246 0.03 -4.78 21.43
CA GLU A 246 0.97 -5.57 20.65
C GLU A 246 1.83 -4.64 19.80
N ILE A 247 3.13 -4.97 19.72
CA ILE A 247 4.09 -4.25 18.90
C ILE A 247 4.90 -5.21 18.03
N SER A 248 5.15 -4.83 16.79
CA SER A 248 5.89 -5.61 15.81
C SER A 248 7.01 -4.79 15.20
N LEU A 249 8.18 -5.42 15.07
CA LEU A 249 9.33 -4.89 14.34
C LEU A 249 9.59 -5.75 13.11
N GLY A 250 9.60 -5.12 11.94
CA GLY A 250 10.04 -5.71 10.69
C GLY A 250 11.37 -5.09 10.26
N ILE A 251 12.35 -5.91 9.97
CA ILE A 251 13.65 -5.51 9.44
C ILE A 251 13.83 -6.14 8.08
N GLY A 252 14.06 -5.32 7.06
CA GLY A 252 14.41 -5.76 5.71
C GLY A 252 15.91 -5.63 5.48
N PHE A 253 16.55 -6.72 5.07
CA PHE A 253 17.97 -6.75 4.76
C PHE A 253 18.27 -6.04 3.44
N SER A 254 19.52 -5.65 3.23
CA SER A 254 19.98 -5.15 1.94
C SER A 254 19.87 -6.26 0.88
N TYR A 255 19.82 -5.86 -0.39
CA TYR A 255 19.75 -6.83 -1.48
C TYR A 255 20.93 -7.81 -1.46
N ALA A 256 22.15 -7.27 -1.27
CA ALA A 256 23.36 -8.08 -1.20
C ALA A 256 23.36 -9.07 -0.02
N GLU A 257 22.80 -8.65 1.13
CA GLU A 257 22.67 -9.53 2.30
C GLU A 257 21.63 -10.62 2.06
N SER A 258 20.51 -10.26 1.45
CA SER A 258 19.44 -11.21 1.12
C SER A 258 19.88 -12.28 0.12
N GLU A 259 20.81 -11.97 -0.79
CA GLU A 259 21.37 -12.94 -1.73
C GLU A 259 22.32 -13.96 -1.05
N LYS A 260 23.05 -13.56 0.00
CA LYS A 260 23.96 -14.47 0.72
C LYS A 260 23.22 -15.57 1.47
N ASP A 261 22.18 -15.19 2.22
CA ASP A 261 21.49 -16.08 3.17
C ASP A 261 20.14 -16.60 2.68
N GLY A 262 19.64 -16.08 1.54
CA GLY A 262 18.28 -16.37 1.05
C GLY A 262 17.17 -15.77 1.92
N ARG A 263 17.52 -15.00 2.98
CA ARG A 263 16.57 -14.33 3.89
C ARG A 263 16.45 -12.87 3.53
N GLY A 264 15.22 -12.39 3.32
CA GLY A 264 14.95 -10.98 3.03
C GLY A 264 14.88 -10.07 4.27
N GLY A 265 14.98 -10.63 5.47
CA GLY A 265 14.83 -9.94 6.73
C GLY A 265 14.17 -10.79 7.81
N PHE A 266 13.74 -10.13 8.90
CA PHE A 266 12.94 -10.76 9.94
C PHE A 266 11.75 -9.88 10.34
N HIS A 267 10.74 -10.51 10.91
CA HIS A 267 9.58 -9.84 11.51
C HIS A 267 9.25 -10.54 12.83
N GLN A 268 9.20 -9.76 13.90
CA GLN A 268 8.89 -10.27 15.23
C GLN A 268 7.84 -9.41 15.92
N THR A 269 6.96 -10.06 16.63
CA THR A 269 5.84 -9.46 17.35
C THR A 269 5.90 -9.81 18.83
N LYS A 270 5.64 -8.82 19.69
CA LYS A 270 5.58 -8.99 21.13
C LYS A 270 4.29 -8.39 21.69
N ARG A 271 3.61 -9.14 22.55
CA ARG A 271 2.49 -8.64 23.36
C ARG A 271 3.05 -7.81 24.51
N ILE A 272 2.39 -6.69 24.78
CA ILE A 272 2.74 -5.75 25.85
C ILE A 272 1.48 -5.33 26.62
N LEU A 273 1.65 -4.74 27.77
CA LEU A 273 0.54 -4.02 28.41
C LEU A 273 0.12 -2.85 27.50
N PRO A 274 -1.19 -2.60 27.38
CA PRO A 274 -1.68 -1.54 26.50
C PRO A 274 -1.08 -0.18 26.84
N THR A 275 -0.29 0.37 25.93
CA THR A 275 0.41 1.65 26.11
C THR A 275 0.44 2.46 24.81
N ASN A 276 0.66 3.77 24.92
CA ASN A 276 0.98 4.70 23.83
C ASN A 276 2.16 5.60 24.19
N ARG A 277 2.94 5.20 25.22
CA ARG A 277 4.12 5.93 25.68
C ARG A 277 5.32 5.63 24.78
N ASP A 278 6.07 6.67 24.41
CA ASP A 278 7.28 6.56 23.57
C ASP A 278 8.27 5.57 24.18
N GLY A 279 8.54 5.70 25.49
CA GLY A 279 9.52 4.88 26.19
C GLY A 279 9.22 3.38 26.14
N ASP A 280 7.96 2.99 26.37
CA ASP A 280 7.54 1.58 26.39
C ASP A 280 7.67 0.94 25.00
N LEU A 281 7.21 1.67 23.97
CA LEU A 281 7.28 1.17 22.60
C LEU A 281 8.72 1.05 22.14
N VAL A 282 9.54 2.09 22.35
CA VAL A 282 10.95 2.12 21.93
C VAL A 282 11.77 1.05 22.65
N ALA A 283 11.63 0.92 23.97
CA ALA A 283 12.32 -0.12 24.73
C ALA A 283 12.00 -1.54 24.23
N THR A 284 10.71 -1.79 23.92
CA THR A 284 10.28 -3.09 23.39
C THR A 284 10.84 -3.34 22.00
N LEU A 285 10.82 -2.32 21.11
CA LEU A 285 11.36 -2.43 19.76
C LEU A 285 12.87 -2.71 19.75
N GLN A 286 13.62 -1.99 20.59
CA GLN A 286 15.07 -2.21 20.74
C GLN A 286 15.38 -3.60 21.31
N LEU A 287 14.57 -4.09 22.26
CA LEU A 287 14.70 -5.46 22.76
C LEU A 287 14.49 -6.49 21.65
N ILE A 288 13.41 -6.33 20.85
CA ILE A 288 13.13 -7.22 19.71
C ILE A 288 14.31 -7.17 18.72
N PHE A 289 14.81 -5.99 18.42
CA PHE A 289 15.93 -5.81 17.51
C PHE A 289 17.18 -6.53 17.99
N ARG A 290 17.62 -6.27 19.23
CA ARG A 290 18.83 -6.87 19.82
C ARG A 290 18.77 -8.40 19.95
N GLN A 291 17.57 -8.96 20.09
CA GLN A 291 17.37 -10.41 20.17
C GLN A 291 17.44 -11.13 18.82
N ASN A 292 17.21 -10.43 17.71
CA ASN A 292 17.02 -11.04 16.41
C ASN A 292 18.00 -10.55 15.33
N TRP A 293 18.76 -9.50 15.57
CA TRP A 293 19.76 -8.97 14.66
C TRP A 293 21.15 -9.51 15.03
N HIS A 294 21.88 -10.01 14.04
CA HIS A 294 23.17 -10.65 14.20
C HIS A 294 24.26 -10.00 13.34
N GLY A 295 24.09 -8.74 12.95
CA GLY A 295 25.09 -7.99 12.17
C GLY A 295 24.74 -7.85 10.69
N GLU A 296 23.58 -8.32 10.26
CA GLU A 296 23.14 -8.21 8.87
C GLU A 296 22.97 -6.75 8.44
N VAL A 297 23.26 -6.49 7.17
CA VAL A 297 23.11 -5.15 6.57
C VAL A 297 21.65 -4.86 6.28
N ILE A 298 21.13 -3.75 6.83
CA ILE A 298 19.70 -3.40 6.83
C ILE A 298 19.40 -2.32 5.78
N ARG A 299 18.25 -2.45 5.13
CA ARG A 299 17.71 -1.50 4.16
C ARG A 299 16.32 -0.98 4.48
N ASN A 300 15.56 -1.67 5.29
CA ASN A 300 14.20 -1.26 5.68
C ASN A 300 13.95 -1.50 7.16
N VAL A 301 13.25 -0.56 7.79
CA VAL A 301 12.74 -0.68 9.15
C VAL A 301 11.24 -0.41 9.13
N ALA A 302 10.45 -1.29 9.75
CA ALA A 302 9.01 -1.18 9.84
C ALA A 302 8.54 -1.44 11.27
N VAL A 303 7.71 -0.56 11.80
CA VAL A 303 7.10 -0.67 13.12
C VAL A 303 5.59 -0.68 12.96
N TYR A 304 4.93 -1.67 13.55
CA TYR A 304 3.49 -1.78 13.58
C TYR A 304 3.00 -2.04 14.99
N THR A 305 1.81 -1.57 15.30
CA THR A 305 1.12 -1.83 16.55
C THR A 305 -0.24 -2.46 16.27
N GLY A 306 -0.63 -3.39 17.12
CA GLY A 306 -1.89 -4.11 17.05
C GLY A 306 -2.60 -4.15 18.40
N ARG A 307 -3.73 -4.87 18.44
CA ARG A 307 -4.59 -4.97 19.62
C ARG A 307 -4.92 -3.59 20.19
N LEU A 308 -5.37 -2.71 19.30
CA LEU A 308 -5.65 -1.32 19.64
C LEU A 308 -6.87 -1.22 20.55
N ALA A 309 -6.69 -0.64 21.74
CA ALA A 309 -7.75 -0.32 22.69
C ALA A 309 -7.96 1.20 22.76
N PRO A 310 -9.16 1.69 23.14
CA PRO A 310 -9.36 3.10 23.42
C PRO A 310 -8.46 3.57 24.57
N ASP A 311 -7.96 4.78 24.47
CA ASP A 311 -7.24 5.45 25.59
C ASP A 311 -8.26 6.09 26.53
N THR A 312 -8.74 5.29 27.50
CA THR A 312 -9.78 5.72 28.46
C THR A 312 -9.23 6.29 29.75
N GLY A 313 -7.93 6.47 29.85
CA GLY A 313 -7.23 6.96 31.04
C GLY A 313 -5.92 6.24 31.30
N GLU A 314 -5.04 6.86 32.06
CA GLU A 314 -3.72 6.33 32.36
C GLU A 314 -3.76 5.40 33.57
N GLN A 315 -3.38 4.14 33.37
CA GLN A 315 -3.10 3.22 34.48
C GLN A 315 -1.70 3.53 34.99
N LEU A 316 -1.61 4.14 36.14
CA LEU A 316 -0.33 4.45 36.75
C LEU A 316 0.35 3.17 37.23
N ASN A 317 1.66 3.11 37.07
CA ASN A 317 2.50 2.03 37.58
C ASN A 317 2.82 2.28 39.06
N PHE A 318 2.52 1.30 39.93
CA PHE A 318 2.80 1.41 41.36
C PHE A 318 4.30 1.46 41.71
N PHE A 319 5.16 1.00 40.80
CA PHE A 319 6.61 0.93 41.03
C PHE A 319 7.36 2.22 40.62
N GLU A 320 6.65 3.18 40.04
CA GLU A 320 7.20 4.47 39.60
C GLU A 320 6.48 5.63 40.34
N PRO A 321 7.21 6.68 40.73
CA PRO A 321 6.58 7.86 41.34
C PRO A 321 5.54 8.48 40.41
N VAL A 322 4.36 8.73 40.94
CA VAL A 322 3.20 9.28 40.19
C VAL A 322 3.58 10.58 39.47
N ASP A 323 4.29 11.49 40.15
CA ASP A 323 4.72 12.77 39.60
C ASP A 323 5.63 12.61 38.36
N GLN A 324 6.49 11.58 38.33
CA GLN A 324 7.36 11.30 37.20
C GLN A 324 6.54 10.80 36.01
N GLN A 325 5.57 9.92 36.24
CA GLN A 325 4.66 9.42 35.18
C GLN A 325 3.85 10.55 34.56
N ILE A 326 3.26 11.43 35.40
CA ILE A 326 2.50 12.60 34.92
C ILE A 326 3.40 13.56 34.13
N LYS A 327 4.62 13.83 34.61
CA LYS A 327 5.58 14.67 33.87
C LYS A 327 5.96 14.07 32.52
N ALA A 328 6.20 12.76 32.43
CA ALA A 328 6.49 12.09 31.18
C ALA A 328 5.33 12.22 30.17
N THR A 329 4.11 11.96 30.61
CA THR A 329 2.90 12.11 29.77
C THR A 329 2.71 13.55 29.28
N ASN A 330 2.92 14.53 30.16
CA ASN A 330 2.80 15.95 29.80
C ASN A 330 3.91 16.36 28.81
N LEU A 331 5.10 15.84 28.97
CA LEU A 331 6.22 16.05 28.02
C LEU A 331 5.86 15.49 26.64
N GLU A 332 5.39 14.24 26.56
CA GLU A 332 4.99 13.61 25.30
C GLU A 332 3.91 14.42 24.58
N ARG A 333 2.87 14.87 25.29
CA ARG A 333 1.81 15.73 24.73
C ARG A 333 2.35 17.08 24.24
N THR A 334 3.30 17.67 24.96
CA THR A 334 3.95 18.91 24.55
C THR A 334 4.78 18.70 23.27
N LEU A 335 5.56 17.60 23.23
CA LEU A 335 6.31 17.22 22.05
C LEU A 335 5.40 16.98 20.83
N ASP A 336 4.27 16.29 21.02
CA ASP A 336 3.29 16.08 19.96
C ASP A 336 2.73 17.43 19.45
N THR A 337 2.37 18.35 20.35
CA THR A 337 1.89 19.69 19.96
C THR A 337 2.92 20.47 19.14
N ILE A 338 4.19 20.39 19.50
CA ILE A 338 5.27 21.04 18.75
C ILE A 338 5.46 20.35 17.38
N ARG A 339 5.44 19.02 17.35
CA ARG A 339 5.57 18.23 16.11
C ARG A 339 4.42 18.48 15.15
N ASP A 340 3.19 18.61 15.64
CA ASP A 340 2.00 18.95 14.84
C ASP A 340 2.12 20.34 14.19
N ARG A 341 2.70 21.31 14.91
CA ARG A 341 2.85 22.67 14.43
C ARG A 341 4.06 22.88 13.50
N PHE A 342 5.20 22.25 13.79
CA PHE A 342 6.47 22.49 13.13
C PHE A 342 7.03 21.27 12.37
N GLY A 343 6.34 20.12 12.44
CA GLY A 343 6.82 18.85 11.90
C GLY A 343 7.87 18.17 12.80
N PHE A 344 8.16 16.90 12.49
CA PHE A 344 9.12 16.11 13.27
C PHE A 344 10.55 16.70 13.27
N LYS A 345 10.91 17.48 12.24
CA LYS A 345 12.21 18.16 12.16
C LYS A 345 12.34 19.39 13.08
N GLY A 346 11.25 19.84 13.69
CA GLY A 346 11.24 20.99 14.61
C GLY A 346 11.84 20.69 15.98
N LEU A 347 12.13 19.42 16.27
CA LEU A 347 12.75 18.95 17.50
C LEU A 347 13.87 17.96 17.13
N ILE A 348 15.02 18.49 16.81
CA ILE A 348 16.28 17.74 16.62
C ILE A 348 17.21 18.08 17.79
#